data_32edc0a7238ccf15e262e06279397fed
#
_entry.id   32edc0a7238ccf15e262e06279397fed
#
_cell.length_a   1.000
_cell.length_b   1.000
_cell.length_c   1.000
_cell.angle_alpha   90.00
_cell.angle_beta   90.00
_cell.angle_gamma   90.00
#
_symmetry.space_group_name_H-M   'P 1'
#
loop_
_entity.id
_entity.type
_entity.pdbx_description
1 polymer ?
#
loop_
_entity_poly.entity_id
_entity_poly.type
_entity_poly.pdbx_seq_one_letter_code
_entity_poly.pdbx_strand_id
1 'polypeptide(L)'
;MRYSFSTYPHRGEVYLYNFGKSKGSVQKGIRPVMVIQNERSNSSSPNVIIAAVTSSNKSNKRYPYHVELPIVDWLPQKSTVLLEQIRTISRSELGPFCGRITDAETKRLINEGLMRILELKRNPVCTSRDLMCLCGKCAGFYYDSKDYVIKRFSPVDADSGICDKCSRYGAFDYIVSEKNITKRGLRRRSN
;
A
#
# COMPACT_ATOMS: atom_id res chain seq x y z
N MET A 1 -20.00 -5.43 -18.59
CA MET A 1 -19.72 -4.49 -17.48
C MET A 1 -19.06 -3.25 -18.07
N ARG A 2 -19.71 -2.08 -17.94
CA ARG A 2 -19.09 -0.80 -18.36
C ARG A 2 -18.11 -0.41 -17.27
N TYR A 3 -16.80 -0.48 -17.55
CA TYR A 3 -15.80 0.13 -16.70
C TYR A 3 -15.99 1.64 -16.78
N SER A 4 -16.42 2.26 -15.69
CA SER A 4 -16.34 3.70 -15.52
C SER A 4 -14.87 4.04 -15.46
N PHE A 5 -14.32 4.62 -16.52
CA PHE A 5 -12.96 5.14 -16.51
C PHE A 5 -12.89 6.25 -15.46
N SER A 6 -12.19 5.98 -14.39
CA SER A 6 -11.84 7.03 -13.42
C SER A 6 -11.04 8.12 -14.12
N THR A 7 -11.23 9.36 -13.70
CA THR A 7 -10.52 10.51 -14.25
C THR A 7 -9.02 10.54 -13.88
N TYR A 8 -8.58 9.62 -13.00
CA TYR A 8 -7.19 9.50 -12.53
C TYR A 8 -6.81 8.03 -12.33
N PRO A 9 -5.50 7.70 -12.41
CA PRO A 9 -5.03 6.33 -12.22
C PRO A 9 -5.15 5.90 -10.77
N HIS A 10 -5.43 4.61 -10.52
CA HIS A 10 -5.51 4.03 -9.19
C HIS A 10 -4.26 3.23 -8.83
N ARG A 11 -3.96 3.14 -7.54
CA ARG A 11 -2.89 2.29 -7.03
C ARG A 11 -3.12 0.82 -7.41
N GLY A 12 -2.08 0.17 -7.92
CA GLY A 12 -2.13 -1.21 -8.41
C GLY A 12 -2.58 -1.34 -9.87
N GLU A 13 -2.96 -0.25 -10.52
CA GLU A 13 -3.19 -0.25 -11.95
C GLU A 13 -1.87 -0.34 -12.71
N VAL A 14 -1.92 -1.05 -13.84
CA VAL A 14 -0.78 -1.27 -14.72
C VAL A 14 -1.06 -0.63 -16.07
N TYR A 15 -0.09 0.13 -16.55
CA TYR A 15 -0.11 0.85 -17.82
C TYR A 15 1.14 0.54 -18.61
N LEU A 16 1.12 0.75 -19.91
CA LEU A 16 2.34 0.82 -20.70
C LEU A 16 3.00 2.20 -20.50
N TYR A 17 4.33 2.21 -20.42
CA TYR A 17 5.11 3.43 -20.32
C TYR A 17 6.37 3.32 -21.18
N ASN A 18 6.73 4.40 -21.87
CA ASN A 18 7.94 4.44 -22.67
C ASN A 18 9.09 5.07 -21.87
N PHE A 19 9.99 4.23 -21.40
CA PHE A 19 11.19 4.65 -20.68
C PHE A 19 12.23 5.36 -21.56
N GLY A 20 12.05 5.35 -22.88
CA GLY A 20 13.01 5.89 -23.83
C GLY A 20 14.30 5.07 -23.87
N LYS A 21 15.40 5.76 -24.18
CA LYS A 21 16.77 5.20 -24.12
C LYS A 21 17.31 5.40 -22.70
N SER A 22 17.88 4.35 -22.10
CA SER A 22 18.53 4.42 -20.81
C SER A 22 19.89 3.72 -20.85
N LYS A 23 20.78 4.07 -19.89
CA LYS A 23 22.10 3.44 -19.74
C LYS A 23 22.06 2.37 -18.65
N GLY A 24 22.89 1.34 -18.80
CA GLY A 24 23.07 0.29 -17.79
C GLY A 24 21.83 -0.58 -17.62
N SER A 25 21.52 -0.94 -16.36
CA SER A 25 20.46 -1.87 -15.97
C SER A 25 19.08 -1.19 -15.78
N VAL A 26 18.97 0.11 -16.00
CA VAL A 26 17.70 0.84 -15.92
C VAL A 26 16.78 0.39 -17.06
N GLN A 27 15.49 0.24 -16.77
CA GLN A 27 14.50 -0.17 -17.77
C GLN A 27 14.46 0.79 -18.96
N LYS A 28 14.24 0.23 -20.17
CA LYS A 28 14.24 0.96 -21.43
C LYS A 28 13.14 0.46 -22.36
N GLY A 29 12.76 1.30 -23.32
CA GLY A 29 11.70 1.01 -24.28
C GLY A 29 10.32 1.01 -23.64
N ILE A 30 9.33 0.47 -24.31
CA ILE A 30 7.95 0.39 -23.84
C ILE A 30 7.83 -0.83 -22.92
N ARG A 31 7.36 -0.61 -21.68
CA ARG A 31 7.22 -1.63 -20.66
C ARG A 31 5.96 -1.40 -19.82
N PRO A 32 5.39 -2.46 -19.24
CA PRO A 32 4.39 -2.28 -18.22
C PRO A 32 4.98 -1.59 -16.99
N VAL A 33 4.20 -0.71 -16.38
CA VAL A 33 4.50 -0.03 -15.11
C VAL A 33 3.30 -0.11 -14.21
N MET A 34 3.54 -0.25 -12.91
CA MET A 34 2.48 -0.26 -11.90
C MET A 34 2.43 1.07 -11.17
N VAL A 35 1.26 1.62 -11.01
CA VAL A 35 1.01 2.80 -10.15
C VAL A 35 1.16 2.38 -8.69
N ILE A 36 2.10 3.00 -7.99
CA ILE A 36 2.39 2.72 -6.57
C ILE A 36 2.04 3.89 -5.65
N GLN A 37 1.74 5.07 -6.20
CA GLN A 37 1.28 6.24 -5.48
C GLN A 37 -0.07 5.99 -4.80
N ASN A 38 -0.33 6.63 -3.67
CA ASN A 38 -1.60 6.52 -2.94
C ASN A 38 -2.75 7.20 -3.70
N GLU A 39 -3.99 6.81 -3.38
CA GLU A 39 -5.20 7.28 -4.08
C GLU A 39 -5.42 8.79 -3.96
N ARG A 40 -5.14 9.37 -2.80
CA ARG A 40 -5.29 10.81 -2.57
C ARG A 40 -4.38 11.62 -3.50
N SER A 41 -3.12 11.25 -3.58
CA SER A 41 -2.17 11.91 -4.48
C SER A 41 -2.53 11.64 -5.93
N ASN A 42 -3.04 10.43 -6.27
CA ASN A 42 -3.50 10.10 -7.61
C ASN A 42 -4.67 11.00 -8.04
N SER A 43 -5.59 11.32 -7.15
CA SER A 43 -6.76 12.16 -7.46
C SER A 43 -6.42 13.64 -7.60
N SER A 44 -5.41 14.15 -6.89
CA SER A 44 -5.13 15.58 -6.76
C SER A 44 -3.88 16.04 -7.52
N SER A 45 -2.91 15.14 -7.81
CA SER A 45 -1.64 15.50 -8.45
C SER A 45 -1.68 15.28 -9.97
N PRO A 46 -1.07 16.17 -10.77
CA PRO A 46 -0.83 15.93 -12.19
C PRO A 46 0.25 14.86 -12.43
N ASN A 47 1.02 14.50 -11.41
CA ASN A 47 2.09 13.52 -11.46
C ASN A 47 1.68 12.22 -10.77
N VAL A 48 2.32 11.12 -11.16
CA VAL A 48 2.11 9.79 -10.61
C VAL A 48 3.45 9.09 -10.37
N ILE A 49 3.54 8.33 -9.29
CA ILE A 49 4.70 7.48 -8.99
C ILE A 49 4.40 6.08 -9.50
N ILE A 50 5.31 5.57 -10.33
CA ILE A 50 5.23 4.25 -10.96
C ILE A 50 6.44 3.40 -10.58
N ALA A 51 6.28 2.09 -10.63
CA ALA A 51 7.35 1.11 -10.57
C ALA A 51 7.37 0.28 -11.86
N ALA A 52 8.56 -0.02 -12.36
CA ALA A 52 8.71 -0.82 -13.57
C ALA A 52 8.27 -2.27 -13.33
N VAL A 53 7.65 -2.88 -14.34
CA VAL A 53 7.28 -4.30 -14.37
C VAL A 53 8.09 -4.99 -15.47
N THR A 54 8.67 -6.14 -15.16
CA THR A 54 9.46 -6.94 -16.10
C THR A 54 9.05 -8.40 -16.07
N SER A 55 9.22 -9.12 -17.20
CA SER A 55 9.04 -10.57 -17.22
C SER A 55 10.16 -11.25 -16.42
N SER A 56 9.79 -12.21 -15.57
CA SER A 56 10.69 -12.87 -14.60
C SER A 56 11.79 -13.75 -15.22
N ASN A 57 11.79 -13.97 -16.54
CA ASN A 57 12.67 -14.94 -17.20
C ASN A 57 14.15 -14.54 -17.26
N LYS A 58 14.53 -13.37 -16.73
CA LYS A 58 15.89 -12.84 -16.93
C LYS A 58 16.79 -12.80 -15.69
N SER A 59 16.30 -13.13 -14.51
CA SER A 59 17.13 -13.06 -13.30
C SER A 59 16.76 -14.15 -12.30
N ASN A 60 17.66 -15.09 -12.06
CA ASN A 60 17.58 -16.06 -10.95
C ASN A 60 17.84 -15.40 -9.58
N LYS A 61 18.14 -14.10 -9.54
CA LYS A 61 18.40 -13.38 -8.29
C LYS A 61 17.09 -12.88 -7.72
N ARG A 62 16.70 -13.41 -6.57
CA ARG A 62 15.57 -12.93 -5.77
C ARG A 62 16.05 -11.80 -4.87
N TYR A 63 15.56 -10.62 -5.12
CA TYR A 63 15.75 -9.48 -4.23
C TYR A 63 14.51 -9.29 -3.36
N PRO A 64 14.65 -8.93 -2.08
CA PRO A 64 13.52 -8.79 -1.16
C PRO A 64 12.55 -7.64 -1.50
N TYR A 65 12.91 -6.82 -2.46
CA TYR A 65 12.12 -5.72 -3.02
C TYR A 65 11.63 -5.98 -4.45
N HIS A 66 11.81 -7.20 -4.96
CA HIS A 66 11.21 -7.70 -6.20
C HIS A 66 9.93 -8.45 -5.84
N VAL A 67 8.78 -7.97 -6.30
CA VAL A 67 7.49 -8.58 -6.01
C VAL A 67 6.95 -9.29 -7.24
N GLU A 68 6.80 -10.60 -7.16
CA GLU A 68 6.16 -11.39 -8.21
C GLU A 68 4.66 -11.04 -8.28
N LEU A 69 4.15 -10.82 -9.49
CA LEU A 69 2.74 -10.56 -9.74
C LEU A 69 2.00 -11.86 -10.05
N PRO A 70 0.71 -11.96 -9.67
CA PRO A 70 -0.12 -13.08 -10.08
C PRO A 70 -0.24 -13.11 -11.61
N ILE A 71 -0.34 -14.32 -12.16
CA ILE A 71 -0.66 -14.51 -13.58
C ILE A 71 -2.16 -14.25 -13.74
N VAL A 72 -2.48 -13.32 -14.62
CA VAL A 72 -3.86 -12.91 -14.95
C VAL A 72 -3.99 -12.76 -16.46
N ASP A 73 -5.21 -12.76 -16.99
CA ASP A 73 -5.46 -12.76 -18.45
C ASP A 73 -4.74 -11.63 -19.19
N TRP A 74 -4.74 -10.41 -18.61
CA TRP A 74 -4.06 -9.26 -19.19
C TRP A 74 -2.55 -9.19 -18.90
N LEU A 75 -2.02 -10.09 -18.04
CA LEU A 75 -0.60 -10.26 -17.73
C LEU A 75 -0.26 -11.76 -17.70
N PRO A 76 -0.27 -12.45 -18.87
CA PRO A 76 -0.15 -13.91 -18.93
C PRO A 76 1.28 -14.42 -18.68
N GLN A 77 2.27 -13.53 -18.72
CA GLN A 77 3.66 -13.88 -18.44
C GLN A 77 3.97 -13.64 -16.96
N LYS A 78 4.71 -14.59 -16.36
CA LYS A 78 5.28 -14.39 -15.02
C LYS A 78 6.05 -13.07 -14.97
N SER A 79 5.59 -12.14 -14.16
CA SER A 79 6.09 -10.77 -14.12
C SER A 79 6.46 -10.36 -12.72
N THR A 80 7.37 -9.39 -12.60
CA THR A 80 7.90 -8.90 -11.33
C THR A 80 7.89 -7.37 -11.33
N VAL A 81 7.41 -6.77 -10.25
CA VAL A 81 7.55 -5.34 -10.00
C VAL A 81 8.94 -5.08 -9.41
N LEU A 82 9.66 -4.13 -9.99
CA LEU A 82 11.00 -3.72 -9.59
C LEU A 82 10.91 -2.46 -8.74
N LEU A 83 10.90 -2.61 -7.41
CA LEU A 83 10.67 -1.48 -6.50
C LEU A 83 11.90 -0.58 -6.32
N GLU A 84 13.06 -0.98 -6.83
CA GLU A 84 14.23 -0.12 -6.97
C GLU A 84 14.18 0.76 -8.23
N GLN A 85 13.24 0.50 -9.14
CA GLN A 85 13.09 1.25 -10.38
C GLN A 85 11.78 2.06 -10.39
N ILE A 86 11.63 2.86 -9.34
CA ILE A 86 10.53 3.80 -9.22
C ILE A 86 10.83 5.11 -9.94
N ARG A 87 9.79 5.73 -10.48
CA ARG A 87 9.89 7.00 -11.21
C ARG A 87 8.64 7.83 -11.00
N THR A 88 8.81 9.14 -10.88
CA THR A 88 7.71 10.10 -10.99
C THR A 88 7.59 10.55 -12.44
N ILE A 89 6.39 10.49 -12.99
CA ILE A 89 6.05 10.91 -14.36
C ILE A 89 4.80 11.77 -14.36
N SER A 90 4.55 12.52 -15.43
CA SER A 90 3.25 13.14 -15.67
C SER A 90 2.19 12.05 -15.92
N ARG A 91 0.96 12.26 -15.43
CA ARG A 91 -0.16 11.35 -15.76
C ARG A 91 -0.40 11.22 -17.26
N SER A 92 -0.13 12.27 -18.01
CA SER A 92 -0.26 12.28 -19.48
C SER A 92 0.73 11.37 -20.20
N GLU A 93 1.80 10.94 -19.53
CA GLU A 93 2.79 10.01 -20.09
C GLU A 93 2.40 8.53 -19.90
N LEU A 94 1.35 8.26 -19.11
CA LEU A 94 0.80 6.90 -19.02
C LEU A 94 0.19 6.52 -20.36
N GLY A 95 0.67 5.43 -20.92
CA GLY A 95 0.13 4.84 -22.14
C GLY A 95 -1.13 4.02 -21.88
N PRO A 96 -1.44 3.04 -22.74
CA PRO A 96 -2.62 2.20 -22.60
C PRO A 96 -2.70 1.49 -21.25
N PHE A 97 -3.90 1.47 -20.66
CA PHE A 97 -4.23 0.70 -19.48
C PHE A 97 -4.19 -0.80 -19.82
N CYS A 98 -3.52 -1.59 -18.99
CA CYS A 98 -3.42 -3.03 -19.13
C CYS A 98 -4.41 -3.76 -18.22
N GLY A 99 -4.47 -3.37 -16.95
CA GLY A 99 -5.31 -4.00 -15.96
C GLY A 99 -4.97 -3.53 -14.54
N ARG A 100 -5.56 -4.16 -13.52
CA ARG A 100 -5.35 -3.80 -12.12
C ARG A 100 -5.08 -5.02 -11.25
N ILE A 101 -4.06 -4.94 -10.42
CA ILE A 101 -3.78 -5.91 -9.35
C ILE A 101 -4.61 -5.54 -8.13
N THR A 102 -5.55 -6.40 -7.77
CA THR A 102 -6.44 -6.19 -6.62
C THR A 102 -6.09 -7.08 -5.44
N ASP A 103 -5.24 -8.08 -5.65
CA ASP A 103 -4.83 -9.03 -4.64
C ASP A 103 -4.18 -8.35 -3.43
N ALA A 104 -4.71 -8.65 -2.23
CA ALA A 104 -4.30 -8.02 -0.98
C ALA A 104 -2.86 -8.42 -0.59
N GLU A 105 -2.47 -9.66 -0.85
CA GLU A 105 -1.14 -10.16 -0.53
C GLU A 105 -0.07 -9.48 -1.39
N THR A 106 -0.30 -9.34 -2.69
CA THR A 106 0.60 -8.60 -3.58
C THR A 106 0.76 -7.15 -3.15
N LYS A 107 -0.34 -6.48 -2.77
CA LYS A 107 -0.29 -5.11 -2.25
C LYS A 107 0.54 -5.02 -0.96
N ARG A 108 0.38 -5.99 -0.06
CA ARG A 108 1.18 -6.07 1.18
C ARG A 108 2.67 -6.22 0.86
N LEU A 109 3.02 -7.14 -0.04
CA LEU A 109 4.40 -7.38 -0.46
C LEU A 109 5.02 -6.13 -1.11
N ILE A 110 4.27 -5.41 -1.94
CA ILE A 110 4.72 -4.12 -2.53
C ILE A 110 5.02 -3.11 -1.43
N ASN A 111 4.14 -2.95 -0.43
CA ASN A 111 4.37 -2.03 0.68
C ASN A 111 5.63 -2.41 1.47
N GLU A 112 5.80 -3.68 1.79
CA GLU A 112 6.99 -4.17 2.50
C GLU A 112 8.27 -4.00 1.68
N GLY A 113 8.22 -4.26 0.38
CA GLY A 113 9.35 -4.04 -0.53
C GLY A 113 9.75 -2.57 -0.61
N LEU A 114 8.78 -1.64 -0.71
CA LEU A 114 9.02 -0.19 -0.68
C LEU A 114 9.64 0.24 0.67
N MET A 115 9.13 -0.25 1.78
CA MET A 115 9.71 0.04 3.10
C MET A 115 11.16 -0.43 3.20
N ARG A 116 11.48 -1.59 2.62
CA ARG A 116 12.84 -2.15 2.63
C ARG A 116 13.79 -1.36 1.74
N ILE A 117 13.40 -1.10 0.49
CA ILE A 117 14.31 -0.43 -0.47
C ILE A 117 14.56 1.03 -0.11
N LEU A 118 13.60 1.70 0.52
CA LEU A 118 13.71 3.08 0.98
C LEU A 118 14.19 3.20 2.43
N GLU A 119 14.52 2.07 3.09
CA GLU A 119 14.91 2.00 4.51
C GLU A 119 13.93 2.71 5.46
N LEU A 120 12.64 2.70 5.10
CA LEU A 120 11.61 3.32 5.93
C LEU A 120 11.45 2.49 7.20
N LYS A 121 11.83 3.06 8.33
CA LYS A 121 11.61 2.44 9.63
C LYS A 121 10.10 2.42 9.90
N ARG A 122 9.55 1.25 10.23
CA ARG A 122 8.24 1.22 10.87
C ARG A 122 8.36 2.07 12.13
N ASN A 123 7.47 3.04 12.28
CA ASN A 123 7.45 3.82 13.51
C ASN A 123 7.27 2.82 14.69
N PRO A 124 8.23 2.70 15.63
CA PRO A 124 8.16 1.68 16.68
C PRO A 124 6.95 1.86 17.61
N VAL A 125 6.25 2.99 17.50
CA VAL A 125 5.03 3.28 18.26
C VAL A 125 3.79 2.64 17.63
N CYS A 126 3.87 2.12 16.40
CA CYS A 126 2.74 1.49 15.73
C CYS A 126 3.12 0.08 15.31
N THR A 127 2.95 -0.88 16.21
CA THR A 127 2.93 -2.28 15.82
C THR A 127 1.70 -2.48 14.94
N SER A 128 1.76 -3.33 13.94
CA SER A 128 0.62 -3.64 13.05
C SER A 128 -0.64 -4.11 13.79
N ARG A 129 -0.53 -4.41 15.09
CA ARG A 129 -1.62 -4.79 15.99
C ARG A 129 -2.40 -3.60 16.53
N ASP A 130 -1.78 -2.41 16.57
CA ASP A 130 -2.35 -1.21 17.17
C ASP A 130 -3.01 -0.28 16.14
N LEU A 131 -2.70 -0.44 14.84
CA LEU A 131 -3.29 0.35 13.77
C LEU A 131 -4.53 -0.35 13.22
N MET A 132 -5.67 0.33 13.32
CA MET A 132 -6.95 -0.16 12.80
C MET A 132 -7.61 0.91 11.94
N CYS A 133 -8.13 0.49 10.79
CA CYS A 133 -8.99 1.34 9.97
C CYS A 133 -10.43 1.20 10.46
N LEU A 134 -11.01 2.25 11.04
CA LEU A 134 -12.30 2.21 11.71
C LEU A 134 -13.25 3.29 11.19
N CYS A 135 -14.50 2.92 10.89
CA CYS A 135 -15.56 3.90 10.68
C CYS A 135 -15.95 4.56 12.01
N GLY A 136 -16.61 5.72 11.95
CA GLY A 136 -16.98 6.48 13.16
C GLY A 136 -17.74 5.68 14.20
N LYS A 137 -18.64 4.77 13.79
CA LYS A 137 -19.39 3.90 14.70
C LYS A 137 -18.47 2.90 15.42
N CYS A 138 -17.54 2.28 14.69
CA CYS A 138 -16.61 1.30 15.28
C CYS A 138 -15.52 1.98 16.11
N ALA A 139 -15.07 3.17 15.74
CA ALA A 139 -14.17 3.99 16.53
C ALA A 139 -14.83 4.43 17.86
N GLY A 140 -16.13 4.77 17.84
CA GLY A 140 -16.91 5.11 19.02
C GLY A 140 -16.85 4.03 20.10
N PHE A 141 -16.92 2.74 19.71
CA PHE A 141 -16.78 1.62 20.64
C PHE A 141 -15.48 1.69 21.46
N TYR A 142 -14.37 2.08 20.83
CA TYR A 142 -13.08 2.20 21.50
C TYR A 142 -12.95 3.51 22.31
N TYR A 143 -13.57 4.61 21.84
CA TYR A 143 -13.61 5.87 22.62
C TYR A 143 -14.34 5.71 23.94
N ASP A 144 -15.42 4.93 23.97
CA ASP A 144 -16.24 4.68 25.15
C ASP A 144 -15.66 3.57 26.04
N SER A 145 -14.62 2.88 25.60
CA SER A 145 -14.03 1.76 26.34
C SER A 145 -13.14 2.24 27.49
N LYS A 146 -13.26 1.54 28.65
CA LYS A 146 -12.34 1.71 29.76
C LYS A 146 -11.00 1.05 29.59
N ASP A 147 -10.91 0.07 28.66
CA ASP A 147 -9.76 -0.81 28.48
C ASP A 147 -8.82 -0.37 27.38
N TYR A 148 -9.29 0.51 26.48
CA TYR A 148 -8.52 0.96 25.33
C TYR A 148 -8.28 2.48 25.33
N VAL A 149 -7.15 2.87 24.74
CA VAL A 149 -6.88 4.24 24.30
C VAL A 149 -6.94 4.24 22.77
N ILE A 150 -7.71 5.14 22.21
CA ILE A 150 -7.80 5.33 20.74
C ILE A 150 -7.35 6.75 20.38
N LYS A 151 -6.53 6.85 19.34
CA LYS A 151 -6.08 8.13 18.78
C LYS A 151 -6.12 8.03 17.26
N ARG A 152 -6.68 9.03 16.60
CA ARG A 152 -6.63 9.12 15.14
C ARG A 152 -5.17 9.23 14.68
N PHE A 153 -4.75 8.38 13.75
CA PHE A 153 -3.35 8.29 13.32
C PHE A 153 -2.93 9.54 12.55
N SER A 154 -3.77 9.99 11.61
CA SER A 154 -3.53 11.24 10.90
C SER A 154 -4.84 12.02 10.74
N PRO A 155 -4.92 13.26 11.22
CA PRO A 155 -6.08 14.11 11.00
C PRO A 155 -6.13 14.65 9.55
N VAL A 156 -5.05 14.53 8.80
CA VAL A 156 -4.92 15.08 7.43
C VAL A 156 -5.33 14.04 6.38
N ASP A 157 -5.27 12.74 6.69
CA ASP A 157 -5.67 11.69 5.77
C ASP A 157 -7.19 11.55 5.77
N ALA A 158 -7.81 12.24 4.81
CA ALA A 158 -9.24 12.21 4.59
C ALA A 158 -9.67 11.02 3.70
N ASP A 159 -8.76 10.12 3.35
CA ASP A 159 -9.10 8.94 2.56
C ASP A 159 -9.80 7.93 3.44
N SER A 160 -11.09 7.82 3.18
CA SER A 160 -11.94 6.83 3.82
C SER A 160 -11.61 5.44 3.29
N GLY A 161 -10.98 4.62 4.13
CA GLY A 161 -10.75 3.21 3.89
C GLY A 161 -11.99 2.36 4.14
N ILE A 162 -11.80 1.05 4.08
CA ILE A 162 -12.80 0.06 4.50
C ILE A 162 -12.54 -0.25 5.99
N CYS A 163 -13.60 -0.22 6.79
CA CYS A 163 -13.53 -0.49 8.22
C CYS A 163 -13.17 -1.95 8.50
N ASP A 164 -12.11 -2.20 9.26
CA ASP A 164 -11.64 -3.54 9.64
C ASP A 164 -12.65 -4.34 10.48
N LYS A 165 -13.59 -3.65 11.14
CA LYS A 165 -14.60 -4.28 11.99
C LYS A 165 -15.91 -4.61 11.28
N CYS A 166 -16.39 -3.74 10.39
CA CYS A 166 -17.72 -3.88 9.81
C CYS A 166 -17.75 -3.74 8.28
N SER A 167 -16.58 -3.64 7.64
CA SER A 167 -16.40 -3.56 6.19
C SER A 167 -17.12 -2.40 5.49
N ARG A 168 -17.52 -1.35 6.21
CA ARG A 168 -18.12 -0.14 5.64
C ARG A 168 -17.05 0.78 5.09
N TYR A 169 -17.36 1.47 4.01
CA TYR A 169 -16.56 2.60 3.54
C TYR A 169 -16.67 3.79 4.48
N GLY A 170 -15.71 4.72 4.40
CA GLY A 170 -15.69 5.91 5.24
C GLY A 170 -14.98 5.69 6.58
N ALA A 171 -14.01 4.78 6.60
CA ALA A 171 -13.19 4.51 7.77
C ALA A 171 -11.87 5.28 7.72
N PHE A 172 -11.30 5.54 8.88
CA PHE A 172 -10.05 6.27 9.07
C PHE A 172 -9.09 5.43 9.91
N ASP A 173 -7.80 5.70 9.78
CA ASP A 173 -6.77 5.02 10.56
C ASP A 173 -6.68 5.56 11.97
N TYR A 174 -6.72 4.63 12.94
CA TYR A 174 -6.60 4.88 14.36
C TYR A 174 -5.53 4.00 14.97
N ILE A 175 -4.80 4.55 15.94
CA ILE A 175 -4.00 3.76 16.88
C ILE A 175 -4.93 3.38 18.03
N VAL A 176 -5.09 2.07 18.26
CA VAL A 176 -5.89 1.51 19.32
C VAL A 176 -4.99 0.66 20.21
N SER A 177 -4.75 1.08 21.43
CA SER A 177 -3.88 0.37 22.38
C SER A 177 -4.63 0.05 23.67
N GLU A 178 -4.34 -1.10 24.26
CA GLU A 178 -4.85 -1.45 25.59
C GLU A 178 -4.25 -0.52 26.64
N LYS A 179 -5.08 -0.02 27.56
CA LYS A 179 -4.59 0.68 28.73
C LYS A 179 -3.80 -0.31 29.59
N ASN A 180 -2.52 -0.03 29.81
CA ASN A 180 -1.72 -0.82 30.75
C ASN A 180 -2.39 -0.79 32.13
N ILE A 181 -3.13 -1.83 32.43
CA ILE A 181 -3.55 -2.12 33.79
C ILE A 181 -2.27 -2.56 34.50
N THR A 182 -1.55 -1.60 35.06
CA THR A 182 -0.48 -1.88 36.02
C THR A 182 -1.05 -2.81 37.06
N LYS A 183 -0.61 -4.07 37.06
CA LYS A 183 -0.85 -5.03 38.17
C LYS A 183 -0.19 -4.49 39.42
N ARG A 184 -0.74 -3.45 40.04
CA ARG A 184 -0.51 -3.10 41.44
C ARG A 184 -1.47 -3.93 42.24
N GLY A 185 -0.97 -4.97 42.92
CA GLY A 185 -1.69 -5.62 43.96
C GLY A 185 -1.67 -7.14 44.02
N LEU A 186 -0.52 -7.77 43.88
CA LEU A 186 -0.28 -9.07 44.53
C LEU A 186 0.82 -8.87 45.57
N ARG A 187 0.49 -8.22 46.70
CA ARG A 187 1.27 -8.39 47.90
C ARG A 187 1.12 -9.85 48.33
N ARG A 188 2.19 -10.61 48.19
CA ARG A 188 2.36 -11.89 48.86
C ARG A 188 2.18 -11.65 50.34
N ARG A 189 1.13 -12.24 50.94
CA ARG A 189 1.10 -12.54 52.37
C ARG A 189 1.91 -13.82 52.51
N SER A 190 3.13 -13.68 52.97
CA SER A 190 3.92 -14.76 53.56
C SER A 190 3.39 -14.98 55.00
N ASN A 191 2.97 -16.19 55.25
CA ASN A 191 3.12 -16.85 56.55
C ASN A 191 3.93 -18.09 56.29
#